data_171517be4f580751601150d2b60448ac
#
_entry.id   171517be4f580751601150d2b60448ac
#
_cell.length_a   1.000
_cell.length_b   1.000
_cell.length_c   1.000
_cell.angle_alpha   90.00
_cell.angle_beta   90.00
_cell.angle_gamma   90.00
#
_symmetry.space_group_name_H-M   'P 1'
#
loop_
_entity.id
_entity.type
_entity.pdbx_description
1 polymer ?
#
loop_
_entity_poly.entity_id
_entity_poly.type
_entity_poly.pdbx_seq_one_letter_code
_entity_poly.pdbx_strand_id
1 'polypeptide(L)'
;TEFKLIAQGTDENSKTAIELTKGAITNEIQNKLSTESSYEVNTPNATMAVRGTVFRVEVTYDEAGVCYTKVSTLEGKVASRLVYADGSVSEQEVLIEHGYEVIIYQDDKNTDYMGDVEPIDFSKLPQAVSERFGALIDELKEELGLKEETTNQKSEYTVTFLYNGAVFGTQTVKAGACAQEPSLMPEAGGSWDYDFSKPVMEDITIEWK
;
A
#
# COMPACT_ATOMS: atom_id res chain seq x y z
N THR A 1 1.46 -10.29 17.30
CA THR A 1 2.05 -9.00 17.73
C THR A 1 2.33 -9.06 19.22
N GLU A 2 3.53 -8.68 19.61
CA GLU A 2 3.99 -8.62 20.99
C GLU A 2 4.35 -7.18 21.31
N PHE A 3 3.59 -6.57 22.21
CA PHE A 3 3.81 -5.18 22.62
C PHE A 3 3.41 -4.93 24.08
N LYS A 4 3.97 -3.89 24.66
CA LYS A 4 3.62 -3.39 25.98
C LYS A 4 3.25 -1.91 25.87
N LEU A 5 2.11 -1.53 26.44
CA LEU A 5 1.67 -0.13 26.51
C LEU A 5 1.99 0.42 27.92
N ILE A 6 2.64 1.56 27.94
CA ILE A 6 2.91 2.34 29.14
C ILE A 6 2.26 3.71 28.97
N ALA A 7 1.25 4.02 29.79
CA ALA A 7 0.59 5.30 29.77
C ALA A 7 0.68 5.95 31.16
N GLN A 8 1.08 7.21 31.21
CA GLN A 8 1.23 7.99 32.45
C GLN A 8 0.74 9.43 32.22
N GLY A 9 0.29 10.07 33.28
CA GLY A 9 -0.11 11.47 33.27
C GLY A 9 -1.62 11.71 33.29
N THR A 10 -1.99 12.93 32.94
CA THR A 10 -3.38 13.42 32.87
C THR A 10 -3.68 13.86 31.43
N ASP A 11 -4.94 14.22 31.14
CA ASP A 11 -5.36 14.68 29.81
C ASP A 11 -4.54 15.87 29.27
N GLU A 12 -3.98 16.68 30.13
CA GLU A 12 -3.14 17.83 29.77
C GLU A 12 -1.66 17.48 29.63
N ASN A 13 -1.20 16.33 30.18
CA ASN A 13 0.20 15.98 30.36
C ASN A 13 0.40 14.47 30.19
N SER A 14 -0.12 13.90 29.11
CA SER A 14 -0.06 12.47 28.87
C SER A 14 1.29 12.05 28.26
N LYS A 15 1.86 11.00 28.86
CA LYS A 15 3.03 10.32 28.30
C LYS A 15 2.63 8.89 27.95
N THR A 16 2.66 8.58 26.68
CA THR A 16 2.36 7.23 26.19
C THR A 16 3.61 6.67 25.52
N ALA A 17 4.02 5.48 25.93
CA ALA A 17 5.07 4.73 25.28
C ALA A 17 4.56 3.32 24.95
N ILE A 18 4.85 2.87 23.75
CA ILE A 18 4.62 1.50 23.29
C ILE A 18 5.97 0.84 23.06
N GLU A 19 6.19 -0.30 23.70
CA GLU A 19 7.32 -1.16 23.41
C GLU A 19 6.82 -2.27 22.47
N LEU A 20 7.21 -2.24 21.20
CA LEU A 20 6.84 -3.24 20.19
C LEU A 20 8.06 -4.13 19.91
N THR A 21 7.98 -5.40 20.28
CA THR A 21 9.09 -6.35 20.10
C THR A 21 8.91 -7.25 18.88
N LYS A 22 7.67 -7.50 18.43
CA LYS A 22 7.40 -8.32 17.26
C LYS A 22 5.99 -8.08 16.71
N GLY A 23 5.85 -8.11 15.40
CA GLY A 23 4.60 -7.93 14.69
C GLY A 23 4.35 -6.47 14.35
N ALA A 24 3.11 -6.04 14.25
CA ALA A 24 2.80 -4.71 13.75
C ALA A 24 1.65 -4.04 14.51
N ILE A 25 1.74 -2.72 14.63
CA ILE A 25 0.69 -1.85 15.17
C ILE A 25 0.44 -0.70 14.20
N THR A 26 -0.81 -0.26 14.11
CA THR A 26 -1.17 0.99 13.46
C THR A 26 -1.72 1.93 14.51
N ASN A 27 -1.16 3.12 14.58
CA ASN A 27 -1.45 4.12 15.58
C ASN A 27 -2.21 5.27 14.91
N GLU A 28 -3.29 5.71 15.54
CA GLU A 28 -4.08 6.86 15.13
C GLU A 28 -4.15 7.83 16.32
N ILE A 29 -3.46 8.95 16.22
CA ILE A 29 -3.43 9.98 17.25
C ILE A 29 -4.33 11.13 16.79
N GLN A 30 -5.60 11.08 17.20
CA GLN A 30 -6.66 11.98 16.73
C GLN A 30 -6.48 13.43 17.18
N ASN A 31 -5.86 13.67 18.33
CA ASN A 31 -5.65 15.01 18.87
C ASN A 31 -4.17 15.37 18.84
N LYS A 32 -3.86 16.59 18.38
CA LYS A 32 -2.50 17.11 18.54
C LYS A 32 -2.15 17.12 20.02
N LEU A 33 -1.11 16.40 20.36
CA LEU A 33 -0.57 16.37 21.71
C LEU A 33 -0.19 17.79 22.16
N SER A 34 -0.41 18.11 23.44
CA SER A 34 0.07 19.34 24.06
C SER A 34 1.61 19.39 24.00
N THR A 35 2.21 20.54 24.26
CA THR A 35 3.67 20.68 24.31
C THR A 35 4.34 19.84 25.39
N GLU A 36 3.58 19.44 26.40
CA GLU A 36 4.04 18.65 27.54
C GLU A 36 3.69 17.16 27.43
N SER A 37 2.91 16.77 26.41
CA SER A 37 2.53 15.39 26.13
C SER A 37 3.50 14.76 25.13
N SER A 38 3.80 13.47 25.30
CA SER A 38 4.58 12.67 24.36
C SER A 38 3.89 11.36 24.02
N TYR A 39 4.07 10.93 22.78
CA TYR A 39 3.72 9.62 22.31
C TYR A 39 4.92 9.00 21.62
N GLU A 40 5.36 7.87 22.13
CA GLU A 40 6.56 7.20 21.66
C GLU A 40 6.27 5.73 21.33
N VAL A 41 6.88 5.24 20.26
CA VAL A 41 6.93 3.81 19.95
C VAL A 41 8.39 3.38 19.92
N ASN A 42 8.72 2.41 20.75
CA ASN A 42 10.06 1.86 20.89
C ASN A 42 10.09 0.44 20.33
N THR A 43 11.07 0.15 19.50
CA THR A 43 11.38 -1.17 18.97
C THR A 43 12.80 -1.57 19.38
N PRO A 44 13.24 -2.81 19.15
CA PRO A 44 14.60 -3.21 19.53
C PRO A 44 15.72 -2.39 18.91
N ASN A 45 15.48 -1.76 17.75
CA ASN A 45 16.50 -1.02 16.98
C ASN A 45 16.10 0.42 16.62
N ALA A 46 14.94 0.90 17.09
CA ALA A 46 14.51 2.27 16.82
C ALA A 46 13.62 2.82 17.92
N THR A 47 13.63 4.14 18.09
CA THR A 47 12.64 4.90 18.86
C THR A 47 11.99 5.95 17.97
N MET A 48 10.68 6.07 18.08
CA MET A 48 9.88 6.99 17.27
C MET A 48 9.09 7.92 18.18
N ALA A 49 9.15 9.22 17.91
CA ALA A 49 8.35 10.24 18.58
C ALA A 49 7.37 10.85 17.56
N VAL A 50 6.12 11.04 17.98
CA VAL A 50 5.05 11.53 17.12
C VAL A 50 4.19 12.59 17.80
N ARG A 51 3.53 13.41 16.97
CA ARG A 51 2.64 14.45 17.45
C ARG A 51 1.44 14.64 16.51
N GLY A 52 0.36 13.88 16.74
CA GLY A 52 -0.84 13.96 15.91
C GLY A 52 -0.63 13.34 14.53
N THR A 53 -0.53 12.01 14.47
CA THR A 53 -0.08 11.22 13.32
C THR A 53 -0.93 9.97 13.16
N VAL A 54 -1.10 9.52 11.91
CA VAL A 54 -1.50 8.14 11.58
C VAL A 54 -0.27 7.44 11.00
N PHE A 55 0.20 6.42 11.68
CA PHE A 55 1.41 5.70 11.25
C PHE A 55 1.37 4.23 11.66
N ARG A 56 2.11 3.41 10.92
CA ARG A 56 2.26 1.98 11.17
C ARG A 56 3.71 1.66 11.49
N VAL A 57 3.91 0.83 12.49
CA VAL A 57 5.21 0.26 12.83
C VAL A 57 5.11 -1.25 12.75
N GLU A 58 6.05 -1.89 12.08
CA GLU A 58 6.14 -3.33 11.93
C GLU A 58 7.55 -3.81 12.29
N VAL A 59 7.63 -4.80 13.18
CA VAL A 59 8.88 -5.44 13.61
C VAL A 59 8.88 -6.89 13.16
N THR A 60 9.86 -7.23 12.35
CA THR A 60 10.10 -8.59 11.85
C THR A 60 11.53 -9.03 12.09
N TYR A 61 11.76 -10.33 12.02
CA TYR A 61 13.09 -10.91 12.13
C TYR A 61 13.29 -11.86 10.95
N ASP A 62 14.50 -11.87 10.40
CA ASP A 62 14.88 -12.86 9.41
C ASP A 62 15.33 -14.19 10.07
N GLU A 63 15.76 -15.15 9.24
CA GLU A 63 16.23 -16.46 9.70
C GLU A 63 17.52 -16.38 10.53
N ALA A 64 18.31 -15.34 10.35
CA ALA A 64 19.53 -15.07 11.13
C ALA A 64 19.24 -14.33 12.44
N GLY A 65 17.99 -13.91 12.67
CA GLY A 65 17.57 -13.17 13.85
C GLY A 65 17.81 -11.66 13.76
N VAL A 66 18.12 -11.14 12.59
CA VAL A 66 18.26 -9.70 12.37
C VAL A 66 16.90 -9.03 12.49
N CYS A 67 16.83 -7.96 13.28
CA CYS A 67 15.61 -7.19 13.51
C CYS A 67 15.43 -6.13 12.43
N TYR A 68 14.25 -6.12 11.81
CA TYR A 68 13.81 -5.11 10.87
C TYR A 68 12.63 -4.35 11.46
N THR A 69 12.76 -3.03 11.59
CA THR A 69 11.65 -2.15 11.94
C THR A 69 11.27 -1.33 10.71
N LYS A 70 10.03 -1.51 10.24
CA LYS A 70 9.45 -0.71 9.17
C LYS A 70 8.52 0.33 9.76
N VAL A 71 8.68 1.58 9.36
CA VAL A 71 7.86 2.71 9.78
C VAL A 71 7.21 3.31 8.54
N SER A 72 5.87 3.36 8.49
CA SER A 72 5.12 3.95 7.38
C SER A 72 4.19 5.04 7.94
N THR A 73 4.31 6.27 7.45
CA THR A 73 3.54 7.43 7.92
C THR A 73 2.41 7.73 6.93
N LEU A 74 1.16 7.59 7.37
CA LEU A 74 -0.03 7.88 6.56
C LEU A 74 -0.50 9.33 6.73
N GLU A 75 -0.34 9.92 7.92
CA GLU A 75 -0.70 11.31 8.20
C GLU A 75 0.31 11.92 9.17
N GLY A 76 0.67 13.18 8.95
CA GLY A 76 1.60 13.91 9.83
C GLY A 76 3.06 13.54 9.59
N LYS A 77 3.82 13.41 10.68
CA LYS A 77 5.28 13.15 10.65
C LYS A 77 5.69 12.28 11.81
N VAL A 78 6.59 11.34 11.55
CA VAL A 78 7.26 10.52 12.55
C VAL A 78 8.73 10.90 12.61
N ALA A 79 9.23 11.25 13.79
CA ALA A 79 10.64 11.45 14.04
C ALA A 79 11.24 10.14 14.57
N SER A 80 12.16 9.54 13.85
CA SER A 80 12.79 8.26 14.20
C SER A 80 14.28 8.41 14.45
N ARG A 81 14.78 7.69 15.46
CA ARG A 81 16.20 7.58 15.80
C ARG A 81 16.56 6.11 15.96
N LEU A 82 17.78 5.77 15.60
CA LEU A 82 18.34 4.44 15.85
C LEU A 82 18.54 4.20 17.34
N VAL A 83 18.29 2.96 17.74
CA VAL A 83 18.68 2.44 19.05
C VAL A 83 19.77 1.40 18.82
N TYR A 84 20.95 1.64 19.38
CA TYR A 84 22.11 0.78 19.25
C TYR A 84 22.02 -0.46 20.16
N ALA A 85 22.82 -1.47 19.89
CA ALA A 85 22.82 -2.72 20.65
C ALA A 85 23.17 -2.52 22.15
N ASP A 86 23.89 -1.46 22.50
CA ASP A 86 24.21 -1.08 23.89
C ASP A 86 23.06 -0.30 24.58
N GLY A 87 21.95 -0.06 23.84
CA GLY A 87 20.79 0.70 24.32
C GLY A 87 20.92 2.21 24.21
N SER A 88 22.04 2.72 23.69
CA SER A 88 22.18 4.15 23.40
C SER A 88 21.32 4.54 22.18
N VAL A 89 20.96 5.81 22.07
CA VAL A 89 20.12 6.35 21.00
C VAL A 89 20.94 7.30 20.15
N SER A 90 20.81 7.19 18.81
CA SER A 90 21.46 8.08 17.86
C SER A 90 21.09 9.55 18.10
N GLU A 91 22.06 10.45 17.95
CA GLU A 91 21.79 11.88 17.91
C GLU A 91 21.13 12.29 16.59
N GLN A 92 21.34 11.52 15.52
CA GLN A 92 20.74 11.76 14.22
C GLN A 92 19.27 11.32 14.23
N GLU A 93 18.40 12.24 13.85
CA GLU A 93 16.97 12.02 13.69
C GLU A 93 16.60 12.02 12.20
N VAL A 94 15.76 11.08 11.80
CA VAL A 94 15.17 11.03 10.47
C VAL A 94 13.68 11.31 10.58
N LEU A 95 13.21 12.29 9.80
CA LEU A 95 11.78 12.62 9.68
C LEU A 95 11.17 11.80 8.53
N ILE A 96 10.10 11.08 8.87
CA ILE A 96 9.31 10.31 7.90
C ILE A 96 8.00 11.06 7.74
N GLU A 97 7.84 11.75 6.63
CA GLU A 97 6.64 12.51 6.32
C GLU A 97 5.49 11.60 5.83
N HIS A 98 4.28 12.13 5.79
CA HIS A 98 3.13 11.40 5.26
C HIS A 98 3.37 10.92 3.83
N GLY A 99 2.90 9.73 3.51
CA GLY A 99 3.12 9.07 2.23
C GLY A 99 4.45 8.35 2.10
N TYR A 100 5.33 8.39 3.11
CA TYR A 100 6.65 7.79 3.07
C TYR A 100 6.85 6.72 4.13
N GLU A 101 7.82 5.83 3.88
CA GLU A 101 8.24 4.77 4.78
C GLU A 101 9.76 4.61 4.81
N VAL A 102 10.26 3.98 5.88
CA VAL A 102 11.67 3.62 6.04
C VAL A 102 11.79 2.24 6.68
N ILE A 103 12.82 1.51 6.32
CA ILE A 103 13.21 0.24 6.97
C ILE A 103 14.50 0.46 7.74
N ILE A 104 14.49 0.10 9.01
CA ILE A 104 15.60 0.22 9.95
C ILE A 104 16.06 -1.18 10.32
N TYR A 105 17.35 -1.48 10.19
CA TYR A 105 17.92 -2.77 10.57
C TYR A 105 19.39 -2.63 10.95
N GLN A 106 19.91 -3.62 11.68
CA GLN A 106 21.34 -3.76 11.95
C GLN A 106 21.85 -4.97 11.18
N ASP A 107 23.01 -4.83 10.55
CA ASP A 107 23.72 -5.94 9.92
C ASP A 107 24.70 -6.63 10.87
N ASP A 108 25.22 -7.80 10.46
CA ASP A 108 26.20 -8.58 11.22
C ASP A 108 27.50 -7.83 11.53
N LYS A 109 27.75 -6.70 10.89
CA LYS A 109 28.94 -5.86 11.06
C LYS A 109 28.76 -4.80 12.14
N ASN A 110 27.64 -4.81 12.84
CA ASN A 110 27.31 -3.84 13.88
C ASN A 110 27.23 -2.39 13.33
N THR A 111 26.98 -2.26 12.04
CA THR A 111 26.67 -0.98 11.41
C THR A 111 25.18 -0.74 11.53
N ASP A 112 24.84 0.34 12.20
CA ASP A 112 23.45 0.76 12.32
C ASP A 112 23.01 1.29 10.96
N TYR A 113 21.88 0.79 10.48
CA TYR A 113 21.35 1.20 9.20
C TYR A 113 19.93 1.73 9.35
N MET A 114 19.76 2.97 8.95
CA MET A 114 18.46 3.52 8.63
C MET A 114 18.39 3.65 7.12
N GLY A 115 17.47 2.93 6.50
CA GLY A 115 17.29 2.93 5.05
C GLY A 115 16.91 4.31 4.50
N ASP A 116 16.89 4.41 3.19
CA ASP A 116 16.36 5.59 2.53
C ASP A 116 14.86 5.74 2.81
N VAL A 117 14.41 6.99 2.93
CA VAL A 117 12.98 7.30 3.06
C VAL A 117 12.36 7.23 1.67
N GLU A 118 11.47 6.27 1.46
CA GLU A 118 10.85 5.98 0.16
C GLU A 118 9.32 6.16 0.23
N PRO A 119 8.63 6.39 -0.89
CA PRO A 119 7.17 6.36 -0.93
C PRO A 119 6.62 5.02 -0.43
N ILE A 120 5.51 5.06 0.31
CA ILE A 120 4.85 3.84 0.81
C ILE A 120 4.44 2.94 -0.35
N ASP A 121 4.77 1.66 -0.26
CA ASP A 121 4.17 0.63 -1.09
C ASP A 121 2.77 0.27 -0.55
N PHE A 122 1.76 1.02 -1.01
CA PHE A 122 0.38 0.84 -0.57
C PHE A 122 -0.19 -0.55 -0.86
N SER A 123 0.38 -1.29 -1.83
CA SER A 123 -0.05 -2.65 -2.16
C SER A 123 0.28 -3.66 -1.06
N LYS A 124 1.25 -3.35 -0.22
CA LYS A 124 1.70 -4.18 0.90
C LYS A 124 1.03 -3.85 2.24
N LEU A 125 0.17 -2.83 2.27
CA LEU A 125 -0.60 -2.54 3.47
C LEU A 125 -1.62 -3.65 3.74
N PRO A 126 -1.81 -4.05 5.01
CA PRO A 126 -2.88 -4.99 5.37
C PRO A 126 -4.26 -4.47 4.98
N GLN A 127 -5.15 -5.37 4.55
CA GLN A 127 -6.52 -5.03 4.15
C GLN A 127 -7.25 -4.17 5.19
N ALA A 128 -7.13 -4.52 6.47
CA ALA A 128 -7.77 -3.76 7.56
C ALA A 128 -7.28 -2.31 7.65
N VAL A 129 -6.02 -2.02 7.30
CA VAL A 129 -5.48 -0.66 7.24
C VAL A 129 -6.03 0.07 6.02
N SER A 130 -6.05 -0.59 4.86
CA SER A 130 -6.59 -0.03 3.62
C SER A 130 -8.09 0.25 3.72
N GLU A 131 -8.86 -0.60 4.40
CA GLU A 131 -10.29 -0.38 4.64
C GLU A 131 -10.54 0.80 5.60
N ARG A 132 -9.76 0.92 6.67
CA ARG A 132 -9.94 1.99 7.65
C ARG A 132 -9.50 3.36 7.15
N PHE A 133 -8.38 3.41 6.44
CA PHE A 133 -7.74 4.65 5.99
C PHE A 133 -7.81 4.86 4.48
N GLY A 134 -8.76 4.22 3.79
CA GLY A 134 -8.87 4.22 2.33
C GLY A 134 -8.88 5.63 1.72
N ALA A 135 -9.71 6.54 2.25
CA ALA A 135 -9.78 7.91 1.76
C ALA A 135 -8.43 8.66 1.90
N LEU A 136 -7.74 8.48 3.02
CA LEU A 136 -6.42 9.05 3.25
C LEU A 136 -5.36 8.46 2.31
N ILE A 137 -5.41 7.15 2.07
CA ILE A 137 -4.52 6.45 1.15
C ILE A 137 -4.74 6.94 -0.29
N ASP A 138 -5.99 7.16 -0.70
CA ASP A 138 -6.31 7.67 -2.03
C ASP A 138 -5.80 9.11 -2.23
N GLU A 139 -5.91 9.96 -1.21
CA GLU A 139 -5.31 11.29 -1.20
C GLU A 139 -3.78 11.23 -1.35
N LEU A 140 -3.12 10.38 -0.57
CA LEU A 140 -1.66 10.20 -0.63
C LEU A 140 -1.18 9.69 -2.00
N LYS A 141 -1.89 8.73 -2.58
CA LYS A 141 -1.57 8.24 -3.94
C LYS A 141 -1.70 9.34 -4.99
N GLU A 142 -2.68 10.24 -4.84
CA GLU A 142 -2.81 11.40 -5.72
C GLU A 142 -1.66 12.38 -5.55
N GLU A 143 -1.33 12.73 -4.30
CA GLU A 143 -0.26 13.67 -3.97
C GLU A 143 1.11 13.17 -4.46
N LEU A 144 1.38 11.87 -4.31
CA LEU A 144 2.63 11.24 -4.75
C LEU A 144 2.66 10.92 -6.25
N GLY A 145 1.59 11.21 -7.01
CA GLY A 145 1.49 10.84 -8.43
C GLY A 145 1.43 9.34 -8.66
N LEU A 146 1.08 8.56 -7.64
CA LEU A 146 0.96 7.10 -7.65
C LEU A 146 -0.47 6.63 -7.94
N LYS A 147 -1.38 7.53 -8.28
CA LYS A 147 -2.66 7.11 -8.86
C LYS A 147 -2.30 6.29 -10.10
N GLU A 148 -2.48 4.97 -9.99
CA GLU A 148 -2.78 4.22 -11.18
C GLU A 148 -3.89 5.02 -11.86
N GLU A 149 -3.67 5.42 -13.13
CA GLU A 149 -4.82 5.75 -13.95
C GLU A 149 -5.79 4.61 -13.67
N THR A 150 -6.88 4.91 -13.00
CA THR A 150 -8.04 4.04 -13.00
C THR A 150 -8.42 3.99 -14.46
N THR A 151 -7.71 3.18 -15.23
CA THR A 151 -8.32 2.52 -16.34
C THR A 151 -9.52 1.88 -15.67
N ASN A 152 -10.66 2.45 -15.94
CA ASN A 152 -11.96 1.86 -15.74
C ASN A 152 -11.93 0.59 -16.61
N GLN A 153 -11.13 -0.40 -16.18
CA GLN A 153 -11.06 -1.70 -16.82
C GLN A 153 -12.44 -2.29 -16.56
N LYS A 154 -13.29 -1.99 -17.48
CA LYS A 154 -14.58 -2.64 -17.63
C LYS A 154 -14.30 -4.12 -17.40
N SER A 155 -14.90 -4.70 -16.37
CA SER A 155 -14.68 -6.13 -16.05
C SER A 155 -15.13 -7.04 -17.20
N GLU A 156 -15.93 -6.50 -18.13
CA GLU A 156 -16.48 -7.16 -19.30
C GLU A 156 -16.53 -6.20 -20.46
N TYR A 157 -16.24 -6.68 -21.65
CA TYR A 157 -16.29 -5.94 -22.90
C TYR A 157 -17.35 -6.51 -23.84
N THR A 158 -17.90 -5.67 -24.68
CA THR A 158 -18.87 -6.06 -25.70
C THR A 158 -18.14 -6.32 -27.03
N VAL A 159 -18.31 -7.52 -27.56
CA VAL A 159 -17.89 -7.90 -28.91
C VAL A 159 -19.13 -7.84 -29.81
N THR A 160 -19.10 -6.97 -30.82
CA THR A 160 -20.20 -6.82 -31.79
C THR A 160 -19.80 -7.45 -33.11
N PHE A 161 -20.60 -8.36 -33.62
CA PHE A 161 -20.41 -8.99 -34.91
C PHE A 161 -21.29 -8.28 -35.94
N LEU A 162 -20.70 -7.85 -37.05
CA LEU A 162 -21.41 -7.17 -38.16
C LEU A 162 -21.41 -8.04 -39.42
N TYR A 163 -22.54 -8.04 -40.12
CA TYR A 163 -22.67 -8.55 -41.48
C TYR A 163 -23.35 -7.51 -42.35
N ASN A 164 -22.71 -7.13 -43.45
CA ASN A 164 -23.19 -6.06 -44.37
C ASN A 164 -23.53 -4.74 -43.62
N GLY A 165 -22.73 -4.38 -42.58
CA GLY A 165 -22.94 -3.18 -41.78
C GLY A 165 -24.09 -3.26 -40.76
N ALA A 166 -24.79 -4.38 -40.65
CA ALA A 166 -25.83 -4.61 -39.66
C ALA A 166 -25.32 -5.52 -38.52
N VAL A 167 -25.83 -5.32 -37.29
CA VAL A 167 -25.47 -6.16 -36.16
C VAL A 167 -26.00 -7.57 -36.37
N PHE A 168 -25.11 -8.55 -36.51
CA PHE A 168 -25.43 -9.95 -36.62
C PHE A 168 -25.59 -10.59 -35.23
N GLY A 169 -24.78 -10.17 -34.27
CA GLY A 169 -24.85 -10.64 -32.90
C GLY A 169 -23.90 -9.88 -31.97
N THR A 170 -24.04 -10.08 -30.67
CA THR A 170 -23.18 -9.50 -29.66
C THR A 170 -22.77 -10.58 -28.65
N GLN A 171 -21.60 -10.43 -28.07
CA GLN A 171 -21.10 -11.29 -27.00
C GLN A 171 -20.48 -10.41 -25.88
N THR A 172 -20.75 -10.75 -24.63
CA THR A 172 -20.06 -10.15 -23.49
C THR A 172 -18.88 -11.05 -23.08
N VAL A 173 -17.69 -10.47 -23.04
CA VAL A 173 -16.44 -11.18 -22.76
C VAL A 173 -15.76 -10.53 -21.56
N LYS A 174 -15.32 -11.33 -20.59
CA LYS A 174 -14.53 -10.81 -19.47
C LYS A 174 -13.21 -10.22 -19.95
N ALA A 175 -12.78 -9.13 -19.35
CA ALA A 175 -11.49 -8.51 -19.63
C ALA A 175 -10.36 -9.55 -19.63
N GLY A 176 -9.57 -9.59 -20.70
CA GLY A 176 -8.47 -10.54 -20.88
C GLY A 176 -8.89 -11.95 -21.36
N ALA A 177 -10.18 -12.27 -21.45
CA ALA A 177 -10.65 -13.51 -22.08
C ALA A 177 -10.77 -13.36 -23.60
N CYS A 178 -10.72 -14.46 -24.34
CA CYS A 178 -10.91 -14.47 -25.79
C CYS A 178 -12.40 -14.48 -26.15
N ALA A 179 -12.77 -13.78 -27.23
CA ALA A 179 -14.09 -13.92 -27.83
C ALA A 179 -14.26 -15.32 -28.44
N GLN A 180 -15.50 -15.79 -28.52
CA GLN A 180 -15.82 -17.03 -29.21
C GLN A 180 -16.38 -16.72 -30.59
N GLU A 181 -15.92 -17.47 -31.58
CA GLU A 181 -16.48 -17.38 -32.93
C GLU A 181 -17.95 -17.80 -32.91
N PRO A 182 -18.86 -17.01 -33.51
CA PRO A 182 -20.28 -17.38 -33.60
C PRO A 182 -20.45 -18.74 -34.30
N SER A 183 -21.26 -19.61 -33.72
CA SER A 183 -21.55 -20.93 -34.32
C SER A 183 -22.46 -20.86 -35.56
N LEU A 184 -23.22 -19.75 -35.70
CA LEU A 184 -23.99 -19.44 -36.91
C LEU A 184 -23.18 -18.49 -37.77
N MET A 185 -23.08 -18.80 -39.08
CA MET A 185 -22.39 -17.98 -40.07
C MET A 185 -23.39 -17.23 -40.90
N PRO A 186 -23.14 -15.94 -41.25
CA PRO A 186 -24.06 -15.16 -42.06
C PRO A 186 -24.33 -15.76 -43.46
N GLU A 187 -23.28 -16.28 -44.07
CA GLU A 187 -23.35 -16.98 -45.39
C GLU A 187 -22.20 -17.95 -45.57
N ALA A 188 -22.26 -18.79 -46.60
CA ALA A 188 -21.21 -19.74 -46.92
C ALA A 188 -20.03 -19.08 -47.66
N GLY A 189 -18.80 -19.40 -47.24
CA GLY A 189 -17.58 -19.04 -47.98
C GLY A 189 -16.88 -17.75 -47.52
N GLY A 190 -17.39 -17.11 -46.46
CA GLY A 190 -16.71 -15.99 -45.78
C GLY A 190 -16.06 -16.38 -44.48
N SER A 191 -15.49 -15.41 -43.76
CA SER A 191 -14.93 -15.55 -42.42
C SER A 191 -15.03 -14.24 -41.63
N TRP A 192 -14.97 -14.33 -40.30
CA TRP A 192 -14.86 -13.18 -39.44
C TRP A 192 -13.44 -12.57 -39.52
N ASP A 193 -13.33 -11.27 -39.66
CA ASP A 193 -12.06 -10.55 -39.74
C ASP A 193 -11.46 -10.32 -38.34
N TYR A 194 -11.21 -11.41 -37.61
CA TYR A 194 -10.67 -11.35 -36.25
C TYR A 194 -9.93 -12.63 -35.88
N ASP A 195 -8.88 -12.47 -35.09
CA ASP A 195 -8.13 -13.56 -34.49
C ASP A 195 -8.68 -13.88 -33.10
N PHE A 196 -9.51 -14.91 -32.99
CA PHE A 196 -10.17 -15.36 -31.78
C PHE A 196 -9.23 -15.92 -30.71
N SER A 197 -7.92 -16.02 -30.96
CA SER A 197 -6.93 -16.35 -29.95
C SER A 197 -6.48 -15.15 -29.13
N LYS A 198 -6.83 -13.94 -29.54
CA LYS A 198 -6.45 -12.69 -28.86
C LYS A 198 -7.36 -12.37 -27.70
N PRO A 199 -6.80 -11.90 -26.54
CA PRO A 199 -7.61 -11.43 -25.44
C PRO A 199 -8.33 -10.11 -25.78
N VAL A 200 -9.58 -10.01 -25.34
CA VAL A 200 -10.40 -8.80 -25.49
C VAL A 200 -10.10 -7.86 -24.32
N MET A 201 -9.59 -6.66 -24.65
CA MET A 201 -9.19 -5.63 -23.66
C MET A 201 -10.01 -4.33 -23.81
N GLU A 202 -10.91 -4.26 -24.78
CA GLU A 202 -11.80 -3.13 -25.09
C GLU A 202 -13.06 -3.61 -25.81
N ASP A 203 -14.07 -2.74 -25.96
CA ASP A 203 -15.23 -3.04 -26.80
C ASP A 203 -14.78 -3.10 -28.27
N ILE A 204 -15.04 -4.22 -28.96
CA ILE A 204 -14.58 -4.45 -30.33
C ILE A 204 -15.73 -4.76 -31.27
N THR A 205 -15.52 -4.42 -32.55
CA THR A 205 -16.44 -4.74 -33.62
C THR A 205 -15.70 -5.62 -34.64
N ILE A 206 -16.32 -6.73 -35.02
CA ILE A 206 -15.79 -7.74 -35.95
C ILE A 206 -16.71 -7.84 -37.15
N GLU A 207 -16.12 -7.78 -38.33
CA GLU A 207 -16.89 -7.81 -39.59
C GLU A 207 -16.73 -9.18 -40.29
N TRP A 208 -17.81 -9.62 -40.92
CA TRP A 208 -17.79 -10.75 -41.85
C TRP A 208 -17.25 -10.31 -43.21
N LYS A 209 -16.31 -11.06 -43.79
CA LYS A 209 -15.69 -10.86 -45.11
C LYS A 209 -15.77 -12.09 -45.97
#